data_be553881952fa5b1554db64c39bf8371
#
_entry.id   be553881952fa5b1554db64c39bf8371
#
_cell.length_a   1.000
_cell.length_b   1.000
_cell.length_c   1.000
_cell.angle_alpha   90.00
_cell.angle_beta   90.00
_cell.angle_gamma   90.00
#
_symmetry.space_group_name_H-M   'P 1'
#
loop_
_entity.id
_entity.type
_entity.pdbx_description
1 polymer ?
#
loop_
_entity_poly.entity_id
_entity_poly.type
_entity_poly.pdbx_seq_one_letter_code
_entity_poly.pdbx_strand_id
1 'polypeptide(L)'
;MKLRRKIPSRTNNPHNWEEKERTTMEYLTGVTKKEALEISEILAGDYEGRQIKVRGAIHTIRDMGEVAFIVLRKREGLVQCVYEEGKSQFALSDLKEADTVEVEGTYKSDERAPHGFELRLDQVKIFSEPAEAMPLQISKYKLNTSLEAKLNNRAVSLRNLRERAVFRIQEGITRGFRDFLYSQGFTEIHTPKIGAKSAEGGANLFKLEYFHRPAILQQSPQFYKQMMVGVFNRVFETAPVFRA
;
A
#
# COMPACT_ATOMS: atom_id res chain seq x y z
N MET A 1 -3.59 14.16 -39.41
CA MET A 1 -4.83 14.83 -39.73
C MET A 1 -5.58 15.13 -38.44
N LYS A 2 -5.52 16.39 -37.97
CA LYS A 2 -6.04 16.80 -36.65
C LYS A 2 -7.48 17.29 -36.81
N LEU A 3 -8.46 16.63 -36.20
CA LEU A 3 -9.85 17.09 -36.12
C LEU A 3 -10.04 17.91 -34.83
N ARG A 4 -10.08 19.22 -34.97
CA ARG A 4 -10.57 20.13 -33.93
C ARG A 4 -12.10 20.16 -34.01
N ARG A 5 -12.80 19.69 -32.98
CA ARG A 5 -14.23 20.01 -32.77
C ARG A 5 -14.35 21.30 -31.99
N LYS A 6 -14.93 22.33 -32.62
CA LYS A 6 -15.44 23.56 -31.97
C LYS A 6 -16.72 23.21 -31.23
N ILE A 7 -16.78 23.58 -29.95
CA ILE A 7 -18.02 23.59 -29.15
C ILE A 7 -18.61 25.01 -29.20
N PRO A 8 -19.91 25.18 -29.50
CA PRO A 8 -20.50 26.49 -29.61
C PRO A 8 -20.72 27.17 -28.26
N SER A 9 -20.53 28.48 -28.22
CA SER A 9 -20.77 29.37 -27.10
C SER A 9 -22.27 29.44 -26.74
N ARG A 10 -22.62 29.22 -25.48
CA ARG A 10 -23.91 29.65 -24.90
C ARG A 10 -23.71 30.91 -24.09
N THR A 11 -24.43 31.93 -24.51
CA THR A 11 -24.55 33.25 -23.91
C THR A 11 -25.49 33.25 -22.69
N ASN A 12 -25.13 34.13 -21.74
CA ASN A 12 -25.94 34.79 -20.71
C ASN A 12 -26.44 33.96 -19.52
N ASN A 13 -25.73 34.15 -18.39
CA ASN A 13 -26.35 34.18 -17.06
C ASN A 13 -25.62 35.22 -16.17
N PRO A 14 -26.36 36.16 -15.51
CA PRO A 14 -25.77 37.27 -14.78
C PRO A 14 -25.54 36.91 -13.31
N HIS A 15 -24.51 36.14 -13.01
CA HIS A 15 -23.94 36.08 -11.69
C HIS A 15 -22.42 36.19 -11.82
N ASN A 16 -21.96 37.34 -11.36
CA ASN A 16 -20.59 37.77 -11.25
C ASN A 16 -19.81 36.80 -10.33
N TRP A 17 -19.29 35.71 -10.89
CA TRP A 17 -18.24 34.92 -10.25
C TRP A 17 -16.93 35.51 -10.77
N GLU A 18 -16.19 36.18 -9.88
CA GLU A 18 -14.81 36.60 -10.14
C GLU A 18 -14.08 35.43 -10.79
N GLU A 19 -13.50 35.64 -11.96
CA GLU A 19 -12.57 34.74 -12.61
C GLU A 19 -11.38 34.54 -11.69
N LYS A 20 -11.51 33.58 -10.76
CA LYS A 20 -10.32 32.98 -10.14
C LYS A 20 -9.52 32.36 -11.27
N GLU A 21 -8.31 32.87 -11.47
CA GLU A 21 -7.33 32.29 -12.39
C GLU A 21 -7.41 30.77 -12.33
N ARG A 22 -7.87 30.15 -13.39
CA ARG A 22 -7.84 28.70 -13.54
C ARG A 22 -6.37 28.31 -13.57
N THR A 23 -5.86 27.88 -12.44
CA THR A 23 -4.55 27.25 -12.38
C THR A 23 -4.59 26.11 -13.40
N THR A 24 -3.86 26.27 -14.49
CA THR A 24 -3.71 25.23 -15.51
C THR A 24 -3.08 24.04 -14.80
N MET A 25 -3.80 22.93 -14.71
CA MET A 25 -3.22 21.70 -14.19
C MET A 25 -2.09 21.28 -15.13
N GLU A 26 -0.86 21.44 -14.70
CA GLU A 26 0.28 20.83 -15.38
C GLU A 26 0.30 19.34 -15.07
N TYR A 27 0.06 18.54 -16.08
CA TYR A 27 0.25 17.10 -15.97
C TYR A 27 1.75 16.81 -15.99
N LEU A 28 2.26 16.18 -14.93
CA LEU A 28 3.61 15.65 -14.91
C LEU A 28 3.76 14.61 -16.01
N THR A 29 4.49 14.95 -17.05
CA THR A 29 4.88 14.04 -18.12
C THR A 29 6.21 13.40 -17.77
N GLY A 30 6.17 12.18 -17.25
CA GLY A 30 7.37 11.40 -16.94
C GLY A 30 7.43 10.93 -15.47
N VAL A 31 8.30 9.97 -15.21
CA VAL A 31 8.58 9.47 -13.86
C VAL A 31 9.66 10.36 -13.26
N THR A 32 9.31 11.20 -12.29
CA THR A 32 10.30 11.92 -11.47
C THR A 32 11.10 10.90 -10.67
N LYS A 33 12.43 10.92 -10.84
CA LYS A 33 13.34 10.09 -10.05
C LYS A 33 13.21 10.51 -8.59
N LYS A 34 12.86 9.58 -7.72
CA LYS A 34 12.83 9.80 -6.27
C LYS A 34 14.28 9.89 -5.77
N GLU A 35 14.60 10.93 -5.01
CA GLU A 35 15.90 11.01 -4.33
C GLU A 35 16.01 10.03 -3.16
N ALA A 36 14.89 9.80 -2.45
CA ALA A 36 14.86 8.91 -1.32
C ALA A 36 14.88 7.44 -1.77
N LEU A 37 15.80 6.67 -1.19
CA LEU A 37 16.05 5.27 -1.52
C LEU A 37 15.05 4.32 -0.84
N GLU A 38 14.75 3.20 -1.52
CA GLU A 38 14.09 2.05 -0.93
C GLU A 38 15.12 1.10 -0.29
N ILE A 39 14.68 0.21 0.63
CA ILE A 39 15.58 -0.73 1.32
C ILE A 39 16.31 -1.62 0.30
N SER A 40 15.62 -2.12 -0.70
CA SER A 40 16.21 -2.94 -1.77
C SER A 40 17.29 -2.20 -2.57
N GLU A 41 17.13 -0.89 -2.80
CA GLU A 41 18.13 -0.06 -3.48
C GLU A 41 19.36 0.16 -2.59
N ILE A 42 19.15 0.37 -1.28
CA ILE A 42 20.23 0.54 -0.30
C ILE A 42 21.06 -0.77 -0.21
N LEU A 43 20.40 -1.93 -0.13
CA LEU A 43 21.06 -3.22 -0.03
C LEU A 43 21.79 -3.64 -1.31
N ALA A 44 21.38 -3.11 -2.46
CA ALA A 44 22.04 -3.39 -3.75
C ALA A 44 23.24 -2.50 -4.04
N GLY A 45 23.42 -1.38 -3.30
CA GLY A 45 24.48 -0.41 -3.51
C GLY A 45 25.55 -0.42 -2.41
N ASP A 46 26.60 0.33 -2.62
CA ASP A 46 27.63 0.59 -1.62
C ASP A 46 27.49 2.03 -1.13
N TYR A 47 26.98 2.17 0.11
CA TYR A 47 26.69 3.47 0.71
C TYR A 47 27.49 3.74 1.99
N GLU A 48 28.43 2.88 2.38
CA GLU A 48 29.18 3.06 3.62
C GLU A 48 29.82 4.47 3.69
N GLY A 49 29.50 5.20 4.75
CA GLY A 49 29.94 6.57 4.98
C GLY A 49 29.31 7.64 4.07
N ARG A 50 28.36 7.29 3.19
CA ARG A 50 27.70 8.25 2.30
C ARG A 50 26.40 8.77 2.91
N GLN A 51 26.08 10.00 2.60
CA GLN A 51 24.76 10.57 2.89
C GLN A 51 23.70 10.00 1.95
N ILE A 52 22.58 9.55 2.52
CA ILE A 52 21.42 9.05 1.77
C ILE A 52 20.14 9.60 2.36
N LYS A 53 19.09 9.63 1.52
CA LYS A 53 17.74 10.03 1.91
C LYS A 53 16.83 8.82 1.96
N VAL A 54 16.00 8.73 3.00
CA VAL A 54 15.01 7.67 3.16
C VAL A 54 13.68 8.27 3.61
N ARG A 55 12.58 7.85 2.97
CA ARG A 55 11.22 8.23 3.37
C ARG A 55 10.53 7.08 4.07
N GLY A 56 9.78 7.38 5.13
CA GLY A 56 9.01 6.39 5.86
C GLY A 56 8.09 7.03 6.90
N ALA A 57 7.30 6.19 7.55
CA ALA A 57 6.55 6.63 8.73
C ALA A 57 7.29 6.22 9.99
N ILE A 58 7.37 7.09 10.97
CA ILE A 58 7.98 6.79 12.27
C ILE A 58 7.17 5.65 12.91
N HIS A 59 7.83 4.53 13.14
CA HIS A 59 7.25 3.33 13.75
C HIS A 59 7.35 3.36 15.27
N THR A 60 8.49 3.80 15.77
CA THR A 60 8.74 4.02 17.21
C THR A 60 9.95 4.93 17.38
N ILE A 61 9.95 5.64 18.49
CA ILE A 61 11.07 6.42 18.98
C ILE A 61 11.49 5.83 20.33
N ARG A 62 12.78 5.54 20.49
CA ARG A 62 13.38 5.08 21.75
C ARG A 62 14.41 6.10 22.18
N ASP A 63 14.00 6.97 23.06
CA ASP A 63 14.85 7.99 23.66
C ASP A 63 15.72 7.36 24.77
N MET A 64 17.03 7.53 24.67
CA MET A 64 18.05 7.05 25.63
C MET A 64 18.86 8.21 26.21
N GLY A 65 18.36 9.45 26.09
CA GLY A 65 19.03 10.67 26.49
C GLY A 65 19.80 11.30 25.33
N GLU A 66 21.13 11.33 25.38
CA GLU A 66 21.97 11.94 24.34
C GLU A 66 21.84 11.25 22.97
N VAL A 67 21.33 10.02 22.94
CA VAL A 67 21.09 9.22 21.74
C VAL A 67 19.66 8.72 21.71
N ALA A 68 19.01 8.77 20.55
CA ALA A 68 17.71 8.13 20.35
C ALA A 68 17.70 7.27 19.08
N PHE A 69 16.94 6.18 19.14
CA PHE A 69 16.69 5.33 17.99
C PHE A 69 15.31 5.64 17.41
N ILE A 70 15.29 6.14 16.17
CA ILE A 70 14.08 6.41 15.41
C ILE A 70 13.94 5.29 14.38
N VAL A 71 12.89 4.48 14.49
CA VAL A 71 12.67 3.38 13.56
C VAL A 71 11.63 3.80 12.54
N LEU A 72 12.01 3.82 11.27
CA LEU A 72 11.11 4.11 10.16
C LEU A 72 10.49 2.83 9.61
N ARG A 73 9.19 2.85 9.36
CA ARG A 73 8.46 1.79 8.69
C ARG A 73 8.31 2.12 7.22
N LYS A 74 8.78 1.22 6.38
CA LYS A 74 8.63 1.24 4.92
C LYS A 74 7.80 0.04 4.44
N ARG A 75 7.56 -0.02 3.15
CA ARG A 75 6.91 -1.16 2.51
C ARG A 75 7.69 -2.46 2.71
N GLU A 76 8.99 -2.41 2.58
CA GLU A 76 9.88 -3.58 2.59
C GLU A 76 10.29 -4.02 4.00
N GLY A 77 10.26 -3.11 4.97
CA GLY A 77 10.68 -3.41 6.33
C GLY A 77 10.82 -2.20 7.22
N LEU A 78 11.73 -2.30 8.17
CA LEU A 78 12.08 -1.24 9.10
C LEU A 78 13.50 -0.75 8.81
N VAL A 79 13.71 0.56 8.93
CA VAL A 79 15.04 1.19 8.88
C VAL A 79 15.31 1.82 10.24
N GLN A 80 16.42 1.46 10.85
CA GLN A 80 16.88 2.09 12.07
C GLN A 80 17.65 3.36 11.75
N CYS A 81 17.29 4.42 12.44
CA CYS A 81 17.97 5.70 12.37
C CYS A 81 18.45 6.08 13.77
N VAL A 82 19.62 6.68 13.86
CA VAL A 82 20.23 7.12 15.12
C VAL A 82 20.25 8.63 15.13
N TYR A 83 19.57 9.19 16.12
CA TYR A 83 19.67 10.60 16.49
C TYR A 83 20.75 10.76 17.55
N GLU A 84 21.60 11.76 17.42
CA GLU A 84 22.60 12.16 18.41
C GLU A 84 22.42 13.64 18.74
N GLU A 85 22.21 13.94 20.02
CA GLU A 85 22.09 15.33 20.49
C GLU A 85 23.35 16.13 20.18
N GLY A 86 23.17 17.35 19.65
CA GLY A 86 24.26 18.23 19.25
C GLY A 86 24.92 17.89 17.90
N LYS A 87 24.58 16.77 17.26
CA LYS A 87 25.02 16.42 15.90
C LYS A 87 23.88 16.51 14.90
N SER A 88 22.71 15.97 15.25
CA SER A 88 21.50 16.08 14.42
C SER A 88 20.97 17.51 14.43
N GLN A 89 20.59 18.04 13.26
CA GLN A 89 20.19 19.44 13.07
C GLN A 89 18.70 19.69 13.35
N PHE A 90 18.09 18.89 14.20
CA PHE A 90 16.68 19.00 14.60
C PHE A 90 16.53 18.56 16.07
N ALA A 91 15.42 18.95 16.70
CA ALA A 91 15.10 18.49 18.05
C ALA A 91 14.29 17.18 18.01
N LEU A 92 14.65 16.22 18.87
CA LEU A 92 13.91 14.96 18.98
C LEU A 92 12.43 15.18 19.37
N SER A 93 12.16 16.23 20.15
CA SER A 93 10.82 16.65 20.59
C SER A 93 9.87 17.01 19.44
N ASP A 94 10.40 17.34 18.27
CA ASP A 94 9.61 17.73 17.10
C ASP A 94 9.00 16.52 16.40
N LEU A 95 9.45 15.31 16.75
CA LEU A 95 9.04 14.06 16.13
C LEU A 95 8.05 13.29 16.95
N LYS A 96 7.05 12.71 16.30
CA LYS A 96 6.04 11.84 16.90
C LYS A 96 5.95 10.49 16.19
N GLU A 97 5.53 9.45 16.92
CA GLU A 97 5.19 8.18 16.27
C GLU A 97 4.07 8.39 15.24
N ALA A 98 4.21 7.75 14.10
CA ALA A 98 3.36 7.87 12.91
C ALA A 98 3.54 9.13 12.04
N ASP A 99 4.42 10.05 12.37
CA ASP A 99 4.84 11.09 11.43
C ASP A 99 5.34 10.46 10.14
N THR A 100 4.98 11.05 9.02
CA THR A 100 5.57 10.70 7.73
C THR A 100 6.71 11.65 7.45
N VAL A 101 7.91 11.09 7.34
CA VAL A 101 9.14 11.87 7.27
C VAL A 101 10.04 11.47 6.10
N GLU A 102 10.87 12.39 5.66
CA GLU A 102 12.09 12.12 4.93
C GLU A 102 13.25 12.43 5.84
N VAL A 103 14.12 11.46 6.02
CA VAL A 103 15.35 11.61 6.79
C VAL A 103 16.54 11.65 5.83
N GLU A 104 17.50 12.48 6.16
CA GLU A 104 18.81 12.50 5.52
C GLU A 104 19.86 12.19 6.58
N GLY A 105 20.76 11.29 6.25
CA GLY A 105 21.79 10.86 7.19
C GLY A 105 22.86 10.00 6.56
N THR A 106 23.91 9.75 7.30
CA THR A 106 25.06 8.96 6.89
C THR A 106 24.77 7.47 7.12
N TYR A 107 24.87 6.67 6.07
CA TYR A 107 24.78 5.22 6.15
C TYR A 107 25.95 4.64 6.95
N LYS A 108 25.65 3.70 7.83
CA LYS A 108 26.64 2.92 8.58
C LYS A 108 26.20 1.47 8.68
N SER A 109 27.12 0.53 8.39
CA SER A 109 26.91 -0.88 8.61
C SER A 109 26.83 -1.19 10.11
N ASP A 110 25.80 -1.86 10.57
CA ASP A 110 25.63 -2.39 11.92
C ASP A 110 24.81 -3.69 11.88
N GLU A 111 25.43 -4.82 12.17
CA GLU A 111 24.79 -6.13 12.15
C GLU A 111 23.60 -6.27 13.13
N ARG A 112 23.53 -5.43 14.16
CA ARG A 112 22.44 -5.42 15.14
C ARG A 112 21.20 -4.67 14.64
N ALA A 113 21.37 -3.83 13.64
CA ALA A 113 20.28 -3.07 13.05
C ALA A 113 19.48 -3.92 12.04
N PRO A 114 18.19 -3.62 11.81
CA PRO A 114 17.42 -4.26 10.74
C PRO A 114 18.14 -4.12 9.41
N HIS A 115 18.23 -5.20 8.65
CA HIS A 115 18.93 -5.28 7.35
C HIS A 115 20.45 -5.07 7.41
N GLY A 116 21.07 -5.03 8.59
CA GLY A 116 22.51 -4.89 8.74
C GLY A 116 23.04 -3.46 8.60
N PHE A 117 22.19 -2.44 8.70
CA PHE A 117 22.62 -1.05 8.62
C PHE A 117 21.75 -0.09 9.46
N GLU A 118 22.32 1.05 9.76
CA GLU A 118 21.62 2.18 10.37
C GLU A 118 21.96 3.49 9.65
N LEU A 119 21.10 4.51 9.84
CA LEU A 119 21.35 5.87 9.36
C LEU A 119 21.65 6.78 10.54
N ARG A 120 22.82 7.44 10.55
CA ARG A 120 23.11 8.51 11.48
C ARG A 120 22.50 9.79 10.95
N LEU A 121 21.50 10.30 11.67
CA LEU A 121 20.64 11.36 11.18
C LEU A 121 21.28 12.74 11.26
N ASP A 122 21.26 13.43 10.13
CA ASP A 122 21.65 14.85 10.03
C ASP A 122 20.41 15.74 10.02
N GLN A 123 19.43 15.43 9.14
CA GLN A 123 18.23 16.25 8.94
C GLN A 123 16.98 15.40 8.84
N VAL A 124 15.83 16.00 9.22
CA VAL A 124 14.49 15.42 9.07
C VAL A 124 13.55 16.46 8.48
N LYS A 125 12.76 16.04 7.51
CA LYS A 125 11.65 16.81 6.95
C LYS A 125 10.34 16.08 7.23
N ILE A 126 9.45 16.70 7.99
CA ILE A 126 8.11 16.17 8.27
C ILE A 126 7.19 16.54 7.10
N PHE A 127 6.51 15.54 6.52
CA PHE A 127 5.50 15.73 5.47
C PHE A 127 4.09 15.76 6.03
N SER A 128 3.82 14.94 7.03
CA SER A 128 2.51 14.91 7.71
C SER A 128 2.65 14.36 9.12
N GLU A 129 1.84 14.89 10.02
CA GLU A 129 1.67 14.42 11.37
C GLU A 129 0.34 13.69 11.53
N PRO A 130 0.21 12.74 12.47
CA PRO A 130 -1.06 12.14 12.81
C PRO A 130 -1.98 13.19 13.48
N ALA A 131 -3.26 13.21 13.11
CA ALA A 131 -4.23 14.12 13.72
C ALA A 131 -4.46 13.83 15.21
N GLU A 132 -4.32 12.57 15.60
CA GLU A 132 -4.50 12.09 16.98
C GLU A 132 -3.45 11.03 17.31
N ALA A 133 -3.25 10.78 18.60
CA ALA A 133 -2.36 9.72 19.07
C ALA A 133 -2.82 8.35 18.54
N MET A 134 -1.85 7.49 18.25
CA MET A 134 -2.13 6.16 17.71
C MET A 134 -2.91 5.31 18.73
N PRO A 135 -4.10 4.79 18.38
CA PRO A 135 -4.96 4.03 19.29
C PRO A 135 -4.37 2.65 19.67
N LEU A 136 -3.36 2.18 18.93
CA LEU A 136 -2.68 0.91 19.16
C LEU A 136 -1.18 1.06 19.08
N GLN A 137 -0.46 0.47 20.02
CA GLN A 137 1.00 0.44 20.01
C GLN A 137 1.52 -0.58 18.99
N ILE A 138 1.69 -0.16 17.74
CA ILE A 138 2.01 -1.02 16.60
C ILE A 138 3.47 -1.50 16.57
N SER A 139 4.36 -0.91 17.36
CA SER A 139 5.79 -1.21 17.38
C SER A 139 6.14 -2.55 18.05
N LYS A 140 5.25 -3.10 18.87
CA LYS A 140 5.46 -4.40 19.49
C LYS A 140 5.36 -5.53 18.47
N TYR A 141 6.19 -6.58 18.61
CA TYR A 141 6.14 -7.76 17.74
C TYR A 141 4.73 -8.36 17.63
N LYS A 142 4.02 -8.50 18.76
CA LYS A 142 2.62 -8.95 18.83
C LYS A 142 1.76 -7.86 19.43
N LEU A 143 0.66 -7.51 18.78
CA LEU A 143 -0.34 -6.62 19.34
C LEU A 143 -1.04 -7.33 20.51
N ASN A 144 -0.83 -6.83 21.72
CA ASN A 144 -1.50 -7.35 22.92
C ASN A 144 -2.84 -6.64 23.11
N THR A 145 -3.80 -6.95 22.26
CA THR A 145 -5.14 -6.35 22.26
C THR A 145 -6.18 -7.36 21.75
N SER A 146 -7.46 -7.13 22.02
CA SER A 146 -8.56 -7.98 21.56
C SER A 146 -8.68 -7.99 20.02
N LEU A 147 -9.33 -9.03 19.49
CA LEU A 147 -9.64 -9.10 18.06
C LEU A 147 -10.54 -7.94 17.64
N GLU A 148 -11.53 -7.60 18.46
CA GLU A 148 -12.45 -6.49 18.22
C GLU A 148 -11.69 -5.15 18.09
N ALA A 149 -10.78 -4.84 19.03
CA ALA A 149 -9.96 -3.64 18.96
C ALA A 149 -9.07 -3.60 17.70
N LYS A 150 -8.54 -4.74 17.27
CA LYS A 150 -7.79 -4.85 16.01
C LYS A 150 -8.66 -4.59 14.79
N LEU A 151 -9.89 -5.11 14.77
CA LEU A 151 -10.82 -4.93 13.65
C LEU A 151 -11.37 -3.50 13.59
N ASN A 152 -11.74 -2.92 14.73
CA ASN A 152 -12.22 -1.54 14.78
C ASN A 152 -11.13 -0.52 14.38
N ASN A 153 -9.87 -0.85 14.61
CA ASN A 153 -8.73 -0.05 14.23
C ASN A 153 -7.92 -0.70 13.09
N ARG A 154 -8.59 -1.29 12.10
CA ARG A 154 -7.95 -2.14 11.09
C ARG A 154 -6.85 -1.44 10.29
N ALA A 155 -7.06 -0.20 9.90
CA ALA A 155 -6.08 0.61 9.18
C ALA A 155 -4.79 0.85 9.99
N VAL A 156 -4.88 0.87 11.31
CA VAL A 156 -3.75 1.03 12.23
C VAL A 156 -3.14 -0.31 12.58
N SER A 157 -3.94 -1.32 12.96
CA SER A 157 -3.44 -2.63 13.34
C SER A 157 -2.63 -3.30 12.24
N LEU A 158 -3.00 -3.11 10.97
CA LEU A 158 -2.25 -3.63 9.81
C LEU A 158 -0.90 -2.92 9.56
N ARG A 159 -0.60 -1.83 10.24
CA ARG A 159 0.73 -1.23 10.23
C ARG A 159 1.73 -2.03 11.07
N ASN A 160 1.27 -2.89 11.98
CA ASN A 160 2.12 -3.84 12.69
C ASN A 160 2.65 -4.89 11.69
N LEU A 161 3.95 -5.24 11.77
CA LEU A 161 4.61 -6.12 10.81
C LEU A 161 4.02 -7.53 10.80
N ARG A 162 3.68 -8.07 11.97
CA ARG A 162 3.10 -9.41 12.11
C ARG A 162 1.67 -9.47 11.58
N GLU A 163 0.84 -8.46 11.89
CA GLU A 163 -0.55 -8.42 11.41
C GLU A 163 -0.61 -8.31 9.88
N ARG A 164 0.27 -7.53 9.26
CA ARG A 164 0.34 -7.43 7.79
C ARG A 164 0.98 -8.63 7.11
N ALA A 165 1.76 -9.45 7.83
CA ALA A 165 2.45 -10.60 7.25
C ALA A 165 1.49 -11.61 6.61
N VAL A 166 0.25 -11.73 7.14
CA VAL A 166 -0.80 -12.58 6.57
C VAL A 166 -1.07 -12.21 5.11
N PHE A 167 -1.16 -10.92 4.80
CA PHE A 167 -1.39 -10.44 3.42
C PHE A 167 -0.18 -10.67 2.52
N ARG A 168 1.04 -10.63 3.07
CA ARG A 168 2.24 -10.97 2.31
C ARG A 168 2.29 -12.45 1.95
N ILE A 169 1.88 -13.32 2.88
CA ILE A 169 1.75 -14.75 2.61
C ILE A 169 0.67 -15.00 1.56
N GLN A 170 -0.50 -14.35 1.69
CA GLN A 170 -1.58 -14.45 0.71
C GLN A 170 -1.14 -14.00 -0.68
N GLU A 171 -0.43 -12.87 -0.79
CA GLU A 171 0.17 -12.38 -2.04
C GLU A 171 1.09 -13.45 -2.64
N GLY A 172 2.01 -14.00 -1.84
CA GLY A 172 2.95 -15.03 -2.28
C GLY A 172 2.28 -16.31 -2.77
N ILE A 173 1.27 -16.80 -2.05
CA ILE A 173 0.49 -17.97 -2.46
C ILE A 173 -0.24 -17.70 -3.77
N THR A 174 -0.93 -16.56 -3.90
CA THR A 174 -1.67 -16.22 -5.12
C THR A 174 -0.74 -16.07 -6.31
N ARG A 175 0.41 -15.42 -6.11
CA ARG A 175 1.44 -15.27 -7.14
C ARG A 175 1.99 -16.61 -7.58
N GLY A 176 2.45 -17.44 -6.64
CA GLY A 176 3.00 -18.76 -6.98
C GLY A 176 2.00 -19.66 -7.71
N PHE A 177 0.72 -19.60 -7.32
CA PHE A 177 -0.35 -20.31 -8.01
C PHE A 177 -0.50 -19.84 -9.47
N ARG A 178 -0.52 -18.53 -9.70
CA ARG A 178 -0.60 -17.95 -11.03
C ARG A 178 0.62 -18.27 -11.87
N ASP A 179 1.81 -18.07 -11.35
CA ASP A 179 3.08 -18.31 -12.03
C ASP A 179 3.16 -19.78 -12.50
N PHE A 180 2.77 -20.72 -11.63
CA PHE A 180 2.69 -22.14 -11.99
C PHE A 180 1.72 -22.41 -13.13
N LEU A 181 0.48 -21.90 -13.05
CA LEU A 181 -0.52 -22.15 -14.09
C LEU A 181 -0.15 -21.49 -15.42
N TYR A 182 0.41 -20.29 -15.41
CA TYR A 182 0.93 -19.66 -16.62
C TYR A 182 2.06 -20.49 -17.24
N SER A 183 2.98 -21.04 -16.43
CA SER A 183 4.05 -21.92 -16.92
C SER A 183 3.53 -23.21 -17.56
N GLN A 184 2.32 -23.65 -17.18
CA GLN A 184 1.64 -24.82 -17.75
C GLN A 184 0.73 -24.46 -18.95
N GLY A 185 0.78 -23.23 -19.44
CA GLY A 185 0.00 -22.77 -20.60
C GLY A 185 -1.49 -22.54 -20.31
N PHE A 186 -1.86 -22.29 -19.05
CA PHE A 186 -3.22 -21.87 -18.71
C PHE A 186 -3.44 -20.39 -19.00
N THR A 187 -4.64 -20.04 -19.43
CA THR A 187 -5.12 -18.67 -19.60
C THR A 187 -5.96 -18.26 -18.40
N GLU A 188 -5.62 -17.14 -17.74
CA GLU A 188 -6.45 -16.56 -16.68
C GLU A 188 -7.67 -15.88 -17.30
N ILE A 189 -8.85 -16.22 -16.79
CA ILE A 189 -10.13 -15.61 -17.20
C ILE A 189 -10.77 -14.92 -16.01
N HIS A 190 -11.64 -13.96 -16.27
CA HIS A 190 -12.42 -13.25 -15.27
C HIS A 190 -13.91 -13.39 -15.58
N THR A 191 -14.67 -13.93 -14.63
CA THR A 191 -16.06 -14.26 -14.83
C THR A 191 -16.98 -13.38 -13.96
N PRO A 192 -18.24 -13.13 -14.41
CA PRO A 192 -19.23 -12.42 -13.60
C PRO A 192 -19.49 -13.12 -12.27
N LYS A 193 -19.65 -12.36 -11.19
CA LYS A 193 -19.93 -12.88 -9.85
C LYS A 193 -21.40 -12.71 -9.44
N ILE A 194 -22.16 -11.96 -10.19
CA ILE A 194 -23.61 -11.84 -10.07
C ILE A 194 -24.22 -12.47 -11.33
N GLY A 195 -25.17 -13.35 -11.15
CA GLY A 195 -25.84 -14.05 -12.24
C GLY A 195 -27.31 -14.33 -11.96
N ALA A 196 -28.05 -14.71 -13.00
CA ALA A 196 -29.48 -15.02 -12.86
C ALA A 196 -29.73 -16.44 -12.31
N LYS A 197 -28.80 -17.37 -12.57
CA LYS A 197 -28.92 -18.81 -12.19
C LYS A 197 -27.56 -19.33 -11.75
N SER A 198 -27.60 -20.35 -10.86
CA SER A 198 -26.39 -21.12 -10.51
C SER A 198 -26.06 -22.13 -11.58
N ALA A 199 -24.76 -22.37 -11.79
CA ALA A 199 -24.26 -23.45 -12.61
C ALA A 199 -24.21 -24.78 -11.84
N GLU A 200 -24.24 -24.75 -10.50
CA GLU A 200 -24.22 -25.91 -9.61
C GLU A 200 -25.58 -26.11 -8.99
N GLY A 201 -26.12 -27.36 -9.03
CA GLY A 201 -27.35 -27.74 -8.37
C GLY A 201 -27.11 -28.11 -6.91
N GLY A 202 -28.16 -27.96 -6.06
CA GLY A 202 -28.20 -28.56 -4.74
C GLY A 202 -27.60 -27.79 -3.57
N ALA A 203 -27.02 -26.63 -3.77
CA ALA A 203 -26.45 -25.82 -2.67
C ALA A 203 -27.28 -24.57 -2.38
N ASN A 204 -27.22 -24.10 -1.13
CA ASN A 204 -27.83 -22.82 -0.74
C ASN A 204 -27.20 -21.67 -1.48
N LEU A 205 -28.03 -20.76 -1.98
CA LEU A 205 -27.59 -19.62 -2.79
C LEU A 205 -27.80 -18.32 -2.03
N PHE A 206 -26.84 -17.43 -2.08
CA PHE A 206 -27.05 -16.04 -1.71
C PHE A 206 -27.87 -15.34 -2.80
N LYS A 207 -29.16 -15.12 -2.49
CA LYS A 207 -30.10 -14.42 -3.37
C LYS A 207 -30.09 -12.94 -3.08
N LEU A 208 -30.19 -12.14 -4.12
CA LEU A 208 -30.26 -10.67 -4.03
C LEU A 208 -31.21 -10.11 -5.09
N GLU A 209 -31.68 -8.90 -4.89
CA GLU A 209 -32.38 -8.13 -5.91
C GLU A 209 -31.36 -7.22 -6.62
N TYR A 210 -31.33 -7.31 -7.95
CA TYR A 210 -30.44 -6.51 -8.78
C TYR A 210 -31.26 -5.74 -9.82
N PHE A 211 -31.42 -4.42 -9.62
CA PHE A 211 -32.26 -3.57 -10.47
C PHE A 211 -33.65 -4.20 -10.79
N HIS A 212 -34.41 -4.54 -9.76
CA HIS A 212 -35.75 -5.14 -9.86
C HIS A 212 -35.80 -6.54 -10.52
N ARG A 213 -34.66 -7.24 -10.58
CA ARG A 213 -34.58 -8.62 -11.06
C ARG A 213 -33.94 -9.50 -10.00
N PRO A 214 -34.43 -10.73 -9.82
CA PRO A 214 -33.78 -11.68 -8.93
C PRO A 214 -32.39 -12.03 -9.49
N ALA A 215 -31.38 -12.04 -8.64
CA ALA A 215 -30.03 -12.43 -8.94
C ALA A 215 -29.45 -13.29 -7.82
N ILE A 216 -28.31 -13.89 -8.08
CA ILE A 216 -27.54 -14.68 -7.11
C ILE A 216 -26.07 -14.28 -7.15
N LEU A 217 -25.38 -14.51 -6.03
CA LEU A 217 -23.92 -14.53 -6.01
C LEU A 217 -23.44 -15.89 -6.50
N GLN A 218 -22.49 -15.88 -7.43
CA GLN A 218 -21.98 -17.11 -8.05
C GLN A 218 -21.13 -17.92 -7.07
N GLN A 219 -21.43 -19.20 -6.95
CA GLN A 219 -20.68 -20.15 -6.13
C GLN A 219 -19.43 -20.70 -6.83
N SER A 220 -19.43 -20.68 -8.15
CA SER A 220 -18.35 -21.22 -8.98
C SER A 220 -18.40 -20.57 -10.37
N PRO A 221 -17.26 -20.35 -11.02
CA PRO A 221 -17.21 -19.94 -12.40
C PRO A 221 -17.36 -21.10 -13.39
N GLN A 222 -17.89 -22.26 -12.97
CA GLN A 222 -17.88 -23.52 -13.75
C GLN A 222 -18.44 -23.36 -15.16
N PHE A 223 -19.61 -22.73 -15.31
CA PHE A 223 -20.23 -22.52 -16.62
C PHE A 223 -19.32 -21.76 -17.59
N TYR A 224 -18.72 -20.68 -17.11
CA TYR A 224 -17.82 -19.86 -17.92
C TYR A 224 -16.50 -20.60 -18.21
N LYS A 225 -15.95 -21.35 -17.24
CA LYS A 225 -14.74 -22.14 -17.45
C LYS A 225 -14.96 -23.22 -18.51
N GLN A 226 -16.11 -23.93 -18.48
CA GLN A 226 -16.46 -24.91 -19.51
C GLN A 226 -16.50 -24.27 -20.92
N MET A 227 -17.13 -23.12 -21.05
CA MET A 227 -17.20 -22.39 -22.31
C MET A 227 -15.81 -21.96 -22.78
N MET A 228 -15.00 -21.41 -21.88
CA MET A 228 -13.67 -20.89 -22.22
C MET A 228 -12.61 -21.98 -22.45
N VAL A 229 -12.80 -23.18 -21.91
CA VAL A 229 -11.98 -24.35 -22.27
C VAL A 229 -12.14 -24.68 -23.75
N GLY A 230 -13.33 -24.52 -24.33
CA GLY A 230 -13.54 -24.68 -25.77
C GLY A 230 -12.80 -23.65 -26.63
N VAL A 231 -12.35 -22.53 -26.04
CA VAL A 231 -11.62 -21.47 -26.73
C VAL A 231 -10.11 -21.57 -26.49
N PHE A 232 -9.68 -21.82 -25.24
CA PHE A 232 -8.27 -21.74 -24.83
C PHE A 232 -7.68 -23.08 -24.40
N ASN A 233 -8.43 -24.18 -24.40
CA ASN A 233 -8.08 -25.52 -23.92
C ASN A 233 -7.80 -25.58 -22.40
N ARG A 234 -7.05 -24.62 -21.84
CA ARG A 234 -6.66 -24.56 -20.42
C ARG A 234 -6.97 -23.19 -19.86
N VAL A 235 -7.83 -23.14 -18.85
CA VAL A 235 -8.22 -21.88 -18.23
C VAL A 235 -8.24 -22.00 -16.70
N PHE A 236 -7.99 -20.89 -16.03
CA PHE A 236 -8.15 -20.78 -14.60
C PHE A 236 -8.69 -19.40 -14.22
N GLU A 237 -9.17 -19.28 -12.99
CA GLU A 237 -9.57 -18.01 -12.40
C GLU A 237 -9.13 -17.95 -10.94
N THR A 238 -8.58 -16.80 -10.55
CA THR A 238 -8.35 -16.47 -9.15
C THR A 238 -9.26 -15.31 -8.78
N ALA A 239 -10.39 -15.61 -8.15
CA ALA A 239 -11.41 -14.62 -7.83
C ALA A 239 -12.29 -15.07 -6.66
N PRO A 240 -13.02 -14.14 -6.00
CA PRO A 240 -14.01 -14.48 -4.97
C PRO A 240 -15.10 -15.38 -5.52
N VAL A 241 -15.54 -16.34 -4.70
CA VAL A 241 -16.75 -17.15 -4.89
C VAL A 241 -17.56 -17.12 -3.60
N PHE A 242 -18.88 -17.36 -3.70
CA PHE A 242 -19.80 -17.20 -2.59
C PHE A 242 -20.52 -18.52 -2.33
N ARG A 243 -20.07 -19.23 -1.31
CA ARG A 243 -20.69 -20.52 -0.88
C ARG A 243 -21.34 -20.33 0.46
N ALA A 244 -22.62 -20.69 0.58
CA ALA A 244 -23.38 -20.70 1.82
C ALA A 244 -23.20 -22.04 2.55
#